data_23c77da0c195cf39faeda123322b44e3
#
_entry.id   23c77da0c195cf39faeda123322b44e3
#
_cell.length_a   1.000
_cell.length_b   1.000
_cell.length_c   1.000
_cell.angle_alpha   90.00
_cell.angle_beta   90.00
_cell.angle_gamma   90.00
#
_symmetry.space_group_name_H-M   'P 1'
#
loop_
_entity.id
_entity.type
_entity.pdbx_description
1 polymer ?
#
loop_
_entity_poly.entity_id
_entity_poly.type
_entity_poly.pdbx_seq_one_letter_code
_entity_poly.pdbx_strand_id
1 'polypeptide(L)'
;MVAQGVVGEGSLLLDYTYKTDIDEHTYNSVKLVRPNEATGRADVFQAVDSANIGRWGLLQLYQTVDEALNDAQAAAKAQAMLSYYNRRWRTLKVSALGLLGLRAGQMLMMDVPYLGDIHLFGLVLLEKVTHTFEHDVHTMDFDVQQLGVED
;
A
#
# COMPACT_ATOMS: atom_id res chain seq x y z
N MET A 1 3.76 12.15 -19.81
CA MET A 1 4.87 11.48 -20.53
C MET A 1 4.76 10.01 -20.21
N VAL A 2 4.61 9.17 -21.21
CA VAL A 2 4.49 7.71 -21.03
C VAL A 2 5.90 7.16 -21.18
N ALA A 3 6.51 6.71 -20.08
CA ALA A 3 7.73 5.92 -20.14
C ALA A 3 7.33 4.45 -20.19
N GLN A 4 7.44 3.83 -21.34
CA GLN A 4 7.29 2.39 -21.48
C GLN A 4 8.60 1.73 -21.05
N GLY A 5 8.57 1.07 -19.88
CA GLY A 5 9.63 0.17 -19.43
C GLY A 5 9.15 -1.28 -19.60
N VAL A 6 9.56 -1.92 -20.66
CA VAL A 6 9.39 -3.39 -20.82
C VAL A 6 10.67 -4.06 -20.32
N VAL A 7 10.56 -5.09 -19.49
CA VAL A 7 11.70 -5.93 -19.13
C VAL A 7 12.14 -6.71 -20.38
N GLY A 8 13.32 -6.39 -20.92
CA GLY A 8 13.84 -7.02 -22.14
C GLY A 8 14.78 -6.09 -22.91
N GLU A 9 15.17 -6.46 -24.12
CA GLU A 9 15.97 -5.58 -24.98
C GLU A 9 15.24 -4.25 -25.23
N GLY A 10 15.82 -3.14 -24.74
CA GLY A 10 15.23 -1.79 -24.76
C GLY A 10 14.55 -1.38 -23.44
N SER A 11 14.55 -2.20 -22.40
CA SER A 11 14.06 -1.85 -21.08
C SER A 11 15.02 -0.91 -20.34
N LEU A 12 14.45 0.05 -19.60
CA LEU A 12 15.22 0.86 -18.65
C LEU A 12 15.42 0.13 -17.30
N LEU A 13 14.72 -0.96 -17.05
CA LEU A 13 14.77 -1.71 -15.81
C LEU A 13 16.09 -2.47 -15.67
N LEU A 14 16.81 -2.25 -14.57
CA LEU A 14 18.04 -2.94 -14.22
C LEU A 14 17.78 -4.07 -13.23
N ASP A 15 17.01 -3.80 -12.18
CA ASP A 15 16.68 -4.75 -11.12
C ASP A 15 15.38 -4.33 -10.43
N TYR A 16 14.76 -5.28 -9.72
CA TYR A 16 13.60 -5.00 -8.88
C TYR A 16 13.53 -5.92 -7.67
N THR A 17 12.94 -5.42 -6.59
CA THR A 17 12.56 -6.20 -5.41
C THR A 17 11.06 -6.11 -5.22
N TYR A 18 10.38 -7.26 -5.31
CA TYR A 18 8.95 -7.38 -5.07
C TYR A 18 8.71 -8.14 -3.77
N LYS A 19 7.89 -7.58 -2.89
CA LYS A 19 7.51 -8.17 -1.61
C LYS A 19 6.01 -8.13 -1.46
N THR A 20 5.42 -9.24 -1.02
CA THR A 20 4.05 -9.30 -0.51
C THR A 20 4.08 -9.51 0.99
N ASP A 21 3.19 -8.83 1.71
CA ASP A 21 3.22 -8.79 3.16
C ASP A 21 1.79 -8.71 3.73
N ILE A 22 1.55 -9.42 4.83
CA ILE A 22 0.35 -9.33 5.65
C ILE A 22 0.67 -9.01 7.11
N ASP A 23 1.95 -8.77 7.46
CA ASP A 23 2.40 -8.68 8.85
C ASP A 23 2.32 -7.25 9.39
N GLU A 24 2.72 -6.23 8.61
CA GLU A 24 2.91 -4.88 9.16
C GLU A 24 1.65 -4.00 9.13
N HIS A 25 0.85 -4.07 8.08
CA HIS A 25 -0.26 -3.12 7.89
C HIS A 25 -1.58 -3.80 7.50
N THR A 26 -1.68 -5.11 7.68
CA THR A 26 -2.91 -5.85 7.38
C THR A 26 -3.70 -6.10 8.64
N TYR A 27 -4.95 -5.67 8.63
CA TYR A 27 -5.88 -5.91 9.74
C TYR A 27 -7.22 -6.38 9.20
N ASN A 28 -7.68 -7.54 9.66
CA ASN A 28 -8.98 -8.12 9.34
C ASN A 28 -10.03 -7.94 10.46
N SER A 29 -9.65 -7.25 11.51
CA SER A 29 -10.52 -6.80 12.59
C SER A 29 -10.09 -5.40 13.03
N VAL A 30 -11.02 -4.46 13.04
CA VAL A 30 -10.80 -3.10 13.53
C VAL A 30 -11.70 -2.88 14.74
N LYS A 31 -11.08 -2.54 15.87
CA LYS A 31 -11.78 -2.23 17.12
C LYS A 31 -11.49 -0.77 17.50
N LEU A 32 -12.50 0.08 17.38
CA LEU A 32 -12.44 1.46 17.82
C LEU A 32 -13.07 1.60 19.19
N VAL A 33 -12.42 2.37 20.05
CA VAL A 33 -12.88 2.61 21.42
C VAL A 33 -13.01 4.12 21.62
N ARG A 34 -14.21 4.56 22.00
CA ARG A 34 -14.52 5.94 22.33
C ARG A 34 -14.72 6.07 23.84
N PRO A 35 -13.92 6.89 24.54
CA PRO A 35 -14.20 7.20 25.93
C PRO A 35 -15.60 7.80 26.06
N ASN A 36 -16.31 7.49 27.13
CA ASN A 36 -17.63 8.06 27.44
C ASN A 36 -17.60 8.53 28.90
N GLU A 37 -17.31 9.82 29.07
CA GLU A 37 -17.20 10.42 30.40
C GLU A 37 -18.53 10.41 31.16
N ALA A 38 -19.66 10.48 30.47
CA ALA A 38 -20.97 10.51 31.08
C ALA A 38 -21.33 9.17 31.79
N THR A 39 -20.81 8.07 31.29
CA THR A 39 -21.08 6.71 31.83
C THR A 39 -19.89 6.12 32.57
N GLY A 40 -18.71 6.73 32.48
CA GLY A 40 -17.44 6.20 32.99
C GLY A 40 -17.00 4.89 32.30
N ARG A 41 -17.57 4.57 31.13
CA ARG A 41 -17.28 3.38 30.34
C ARG A 41 -16.80 3.82 28.94
N ALA A 42 -16.29 2.84 28.17
CA ALA A 42 -15.93 3.09 26.79
C ALA A 42 -16.95 2.42 25.84
N ASP A 43 -17.36 3.16 24.84
CA ASP A 43 -18.16 2.60 23.74
C ASP A 43 -17.24 1.91 22.76
N VAL A 44 -17.62 0.74 22.26
CA VAL A 44 -16.78 -0.09 21.37
C VAL A 44 -17.49 -0.25 20.03
N PHE A 45 -16.76 0.07 18.96
CA PHE A 45 -17.20 -0.12 17.59
C PHE A 45 -16.24 -1.09 16.90
N GLN A 46 -16.78 -2.16 16.32
CA GLN A 46 -15.97 -3.20 15.71
C GLN A 46 -16.45 -3.51 14.29
N ALA A 47 -15.48 -3.60 13.37
CA ALA A 47 -15.67 -4.12 12.02
C ALA A 47 -14.76 -5.34 11.83
N VAL A 48 -15.27 -6.41 11.21
CA VAL A 48 -14.57 -7.70 11.13
C VAL A 48 -14.81 -8.35 9.77
N ASP A 49 -13.76 -8.93 9.19
CA ASP A 49 -13.87 -9.84 8.04
C ASP A 49 -13.53 -11.27 8.47
N SER A 50 -14.58 -12.07 8.66
CA SER A 50 -14.45 -13.46 9.10
C SER A 50 -13.78 -14.37 8.06
N ALA A 51 -13.89 -14.06 6.77
CA ALA A 51 -13.28 -14.84 5.71
C ALA A 51 -11.74 -14.72 5.76
N ASN A 52 -11.24 -13.51 5.90
CA ASN A 52 -9.81 -13.27 6.00
C ASN A 52 -9.23 -13.67 7.38
N ILE A 53 -10.05 -13.67 8.45
CA ILE A 53 -9.63 -14.28 9.72
C ILE A 53 -9.39 -15.78 9.53
N GLY A 54 -10.24 -16.46 8.78
CA GLY A 54 -10.05 -17.89 8.48
C GLY A 54 -8.79 -18.20 7.65
N ARG A 55 -8.33 -17.24 6.84
CA ARG A 55 -7.15 -17.38 5.97
C ARG A 55 -5.83 -17.03 6.66
N TRP A 56 -5.83 -15.94 7.44
CA TRP A 56 -4.61 -15.30 7.95
C TRP A 56 -4.51 -15.29 9.48
N GLY A 57 -5.54 -15.79 10.18
CA GLY A 57 -5.67 -15.60 11.62
C GLY A 57 -6.24 -14.22 11.97
N LEU A 58 -6.42 -13.96 13.26
CA LEU A 58 -6.93 -12.67 13.72
C LEU A 58 -5.81 -11.62 13.75
N LEU A 59 -5.94 -10.64 12.88
CA LEU A 59 -5.08 -9.46 12.80
C LEU A 59 -5.91 -8.24 13.20
N GLN A 60 -5.79 -7.81 14.47
CA GLN A 60 -6.65 -6.78 15.04
C GLN A 60 -5.94 -5.44 15.18
N LEU A 61 -6.54 -4.40 14.59
CA LEU A 61 -6.21 -3.01 14.87
C LEU A 61 -7.07 -2.51 16.03
N TYR A 62 -6.42 -1.98 17.07
CA TYR A 62 -7.06 -1.29 18.18
C TYR A 62 -6.71 0.19 18.15
N GLN A 63 -7.72 1.07 18.17
CA GLN A 63 -7.51 2.51 18.19
C GLN A 63 -8.55 3.23 19.05
N THR A 64 -8.10 4.20 19.83
CA THR A 64 -9.00 5.14 20.50
C THR A 64 -9.42 6.23 19.53
N VAL A 65 -10.69 6.61 19.56
CA VAL A 65 -11.26 7.68 18.73
C VAL A 65 -11.78 8.81 19.60
N ASP A 66 -11.95 9.97 18.98
CA ASP A 66 -12.43 11.19 19.62
C ASP A 66 -13.87 11.03 20.14
N GLU A 67 -14.17 11.57 21.30
CA GLU A 67 -15.51 11.60 21.93
C GLU A 67 -16.53 12.35 21.08
N ALA A 68 -16.09 13.31 20.27
CA ALA A 68 -16.95 14.09 19.38
C ALA A 68 -17.61 13.27 18.26
N LEU A 69 -17.09 12.09 17.94
CA LEU A 69 -17.69 11.21 16.94
C LEU A 69 -18.99 10.60 17.46
N ASN A 70 -20.08 10.71 16.70
CA ASN A 70 -21.29 9.95 17.00
C ASN A 70 -21.15 8.47 16.62
N ASP A 71 -22.08 7.63 17.05
CA ASP A 71 -22.03 6.16 16.86
C ASP A 71 -21.97 5.78 15.38
N ALA A 72 -22.75 6.45 14.54
CA ALA A 72 -22.76 6.18 13.09
C ALA A 72 -21.42 6.53 12.44
N GLN A 73 -20.82 7.63 12.83
CA GLN A 73 -19.50 8.06 12.36
C GLN A 73 -18.40 7.11 12.82
N ALA A 74 -18.44 6.67 14.08
CA ALA A 74 -17.46 5.72 14.63
C ALA A 74 -17.57 4.35 13.93
N ALA A 75 -18.79 3.86 13.71
CA ALA A 75 -19.02 2.62 12.98
C ALA A 75 -18.57 2.72 11.51
N ALA A 76 -18.89 3.83 10.82
CA ALA A 76 -18.45 4.07 9.45
C ALA A 76 -16.92 4.16 9.35
N LYS A 77 -16.27 4.80 10.33
CA LYS A 77 -14.80 4.85 10.41
C LYS A 77 -14.19 3.46 10.57
N ALA A 78 -14.75 2.62 11.46
CA ALA A 78 -14.28 1.25 11.63
C ALA A 78 -14.37 0.45 10.33
N GLN A 79 -15.49 0.58 9.60
CA GLN A 79 -15.70 -0.09 8.32
C GLN A 79 -14.76 0.41 7.23
N ALA A 80 -14.54 1.72 7.13
CA ALA A 80 -13.61 2.33 6.18
C ALA A 80 -12.17 1.87 6.45
N MET A 81 -11.77 1.83 7.72
CA MET A 81 -10.46 1.33 8.12
C MET A 81 -10.30 -0.16 7.79
N LEU A 82 -11.32 -0.98 8.05
CA LEU A 82 -11.30 -2.38 7.67
C LEU A 82 -11.11 -2.53 6.16
N SER A 83 -11.89 -1.83 5.34
CA SER A 83 -11.77 -1.88 3.88
C SER A 83 -10.40 -1.44 3.38
N TYR A 84 -9.75 -0.50 4.07
CA TYR A 84 -8.43 -0.01 3.70
C TYR A 84 -7.31 -0.99 4.08
N TYR A 85 -7.36 -1.56 5.28
CA TYR A 85 -6.27 -2.39 5.82
C TYR A 85 -6.44 -3.88 5.55
N ASN A 86 -7.64 -4.37 5.24
CA ASN A 86 -7.94 -5.79 5.08
C ASN A 86 -7.52 -6.31 3.70
N ARG A 87 -6.23 -6.26 3.42
CA ARG A 87 -5.65 -6.67 2.14
C ARG A 87 -4.20 -7.06 2.29
N ARG A 88 -3.69 -7.82 1.33
CA ARG A 88 -2.28 -8.12 1.21
C ARG A 88 -1.56 -6.89 0.65
N TRP A 89 -0.54 -6.42 1.35
CA TRP A 89 0.28 -5.30 0.90
C TRP A 89 1.34 -5.79 -0.08
N ARG A 90 1.55 -5.03 -1.14
CA ARG A 90 2.55 -5.31 -2.16
C ARG A 90 3.47 -4.11 -2.29
N THR A 91 4.76 -4.33 -2.13
CA THR A 91 5.80 -3.30 -2.27
C THR A 91 6.67 -3.66 -3.44
N LEU A 92 6.92 -2.72 -4.32
CA LEU A 92 7.83 -2.84 -5.44
C LEU A 92 8.88 -1.74 -5.36
N LYS A 93 10.15 -2.16 -5.28
CA LYS A 93 11.31 -1.28 -5.42
C LYS A 93 11.96 -1.60 -6.75
N VAL A 94 12.32 -0.57 -7.49
CA VAL A 94 12.85 -0.69 -8.84
C VAL A 94 14.14 0.10 -8.96
N SER A 95 15.16 -0.54 -9.54
CA SER A 95 16.38 0.11 -10.02
C SER A 95 16.36 0.16 -11.54
N ALA A 96 16.59 1.32 -12.12
CA ALA A 96 16.49 1.54 -13.55
C ALA A 96 17.55 2.53 -14.04
N LEU A 97 17.76 2.55 -15.36
CA LEU A 97 18.47 3.65 -16.00
C LEU A 97 17.73 4.96 -15.79
N GLY A 98 18.47 6.03 -15.56
CA GLY A 98 17.92 7.30 -15.15
C GLY A 98 17.05 7.97 -16.23
N LEU A 99 15.87 8.38 -15.82
CA LEU A 99 14.97 9.22 -16.62
C LEU A 99 14.91 10.61 -16.00
N LEU A 100 15.41 11.60 -16.72
CA LEU A 100 15.41 12.97 -16.21
C LEU A 100 13.99 13.49 -16.01
N GLY A 101 13.76 14.11 -14.87
CA GLY A 101 12.47 14.72 -14.53
C GLY A 101 11.48 13.78 -13.84
N LEU A 102 11.81 12.51 -13.66
CA LEU A 102 10.99 11.61 -12.83
C LEU A 102 11.13 11.97 -11.35
N ARG A 103 10.00 12.10 -10.64
CA ARG A 103 9.97 12.54 -9.24
C ARG A 103 8.91 11.79 -8.46
N ALA A 104 9.09 11.74 -7.13
CA ALA A 104 8.05 11.28 -6.23
C ALA A 104 6.73 12.08 -6.43
N GLY A 105 5.61 11.40 -6.29
CA GLY A 105 4.27 11.94 -6.53
C GLY A 105 3.83 11.90 -8.01
N GLN A 106 4.67 11.46 -8.93
CA GLN A 106 4.29 11.26 -10.34
C GLN A 106 3.78 9.86 -10.59
N MET A 107 2.95 9.72 -11.62
CA MET A 107 2.51 8.43 -12.11
C MET A 107 3.38 7.98 -13.28
N LEU A 108 3.78 6.72 -13.25
CA LEU A 108 4.56 6.06 -14.30
C LEU A 108 3.77 4.87 -14.85
N MET A 109 3.70 4.76 -16.18
CA MET A 109 3.19 3.52 -16.80
C MET A 109 4.28 2.46 -16.72
N MET A 110 3.96 1.35 -16.09
CA MET A 110 4.85 0.19 -15.99
C MET A 110 4.23 -1.03 -16.67
N ASP A 111 5.09 -1.81 -17.29
CA ASP A 111 4.78 -3.13 -17.82
C ASP A 111 5.89 -4.09 -17.34
N VAL A 112 5.56 -4.92 -16.36
CA VAL A 112 6.48 -5.93 -15.78
C VAL A 112 5.77 -7.27 -15.82
N PRO A 113 6.00 -8.08 -16.88
CA PRO A 113 5.20 -9.27 -17.14
C PRO A 113 5.39 -10.39 -16.12
N TYR A 114 6.50 -10.42 -15.39
CA TYR A 114 6.81 -11.48 -14.42
C TYR A 114 7.24 -10.86 -13.09
N LEU A 115 6.29 -10.28 -12.37
CA LEU A 115 6.51 -9.70 -11.05
C LEU A 115 5.99 -10.66 -9.97
N GLY A 116 6.79 -11.66 -9.58
CA GLY A 116 6.36 -12.67 -8.63
C GLY A 116 5.16 -13.47 -9.15
N ASP A 117 4.00 -13.27 -8.51
CA ASP A 117 2.73 -13.94 -8.80
C ASP A 117 1.80 -13.13 -9.72
N ILE A 118 2.24 -11.94 -10.17
CA ILE A 118 1.40 -11.04 -10.97
C ILE A 118 2.11 -10.53 -12.23
N HIS A 119 1.31 -10.08 -13.20
CA HIS A 119 1.73 -9.19 -14.27
C HIS A 119 1.33 -7.75 -13.91
N LEU A 120 2.31 -6.90 -13.70
CA LEU A 120 2.08 -5.49 -13.47
C LEU A 120 1.97 -4.76 -14.80
N PHE A 121 0.77 -4.38 -15.18
CA PHE A 121 0.51 -3.53 -16.33
C PHE A 121 -0.40 -2.37 -15.94
N GLY A 122 0.14 -1.16 -15.91
CA GLY A 122 -0.66 0.01 -15.56
C GLY A 122 0.11 1.19 -15.02
N LEU A 123 -0.64 2.20 -14.60
CA LEU A 123 -0.12 3.39 -13.95
C LEU A 123 0.16 3.11 -12.48
N VAL A 124 1.37 3.40 -12.05
CA VAL A 124 1.80 3.31 -10.66
C VAL A 124 2.20 4.68 -10.13
N LEU A 125 1.94 4.92 -8.87
CA LEU A 125 2.36 6.14 -8.18
C LEU A 125 3.73 5.93 -7.55
N LEU A 126 4.65 6.84 -7.78
CA LEU A 126 5.99 6.81 -7.21
C LEU A 126 6.00 7.50 -5.84
N GLU A 127 6.36 6.79 -4.78
CA GLU A 127 6.46 7.35 -3.42
C GLU A 127 7.80 8.01 -3.19
N LYS A 128 8.86 7.37 -3.65
CA LYS A 128 10.24 7.83 -3.49
C LYS A 128 10.99 7.64 -4.78
N VAL A 129 11.79 8.62 -5.16
CA VAL A 129 12.69 8.52 -6.30
C VAL A 129 14.06 9.06 -5.90
N THR A 130 15.10 8.26 -6.12
CA THR A 130 16.50 8.65 -5.89
C THR A 130 17.23 8.57 -7.21
N HIS A 131 17.90 9.65 -7.59
CA HIS A 131 18.75 9.69 -8.77
C HIS A 131 20.22 9.62 -8.36
N THR A 132 20.98 8.77 -9.02
CA THR A 132 22.43 8.61 -8.81
C THR A 132 23.14 8.87 -10.11
N PHE A 133 24.17 9.73 -10.07
CA PHE A 133 25.02 10.10 -11.20
C PHE A 133 26.44 9.73 -10.87
N GLU A 134 26.96 8.69 -11.52
CA GLU A 134 28.34 8.21 -11.33
C GLU A 134 28.96 7.86 -12.66
N HIS A 135 30.22 8.33 -12.89
CA HIS A 135 31.00 7.99 -14.09
C HIS A 135 30.23 8.14 -15.41
N ASP A 136 29.52 9.26 -15.56
CA ASP A 136 28.66 9.57 -16.71
C ASP A 136 27.45 8.64 -16.89
N VAL A 137 27.16 7.82 -15.91
CA VAL A 137 25.96 6.96 -15.88
C VAL A 137 24.94 7.55 -14.92
N HIS A 138 23.71 7.71 -15.41
CA HIS A 138 22.56 8.09 -14.59
C HIS A 138 21.71 6.87 -14.32
N THR A 139 21.56 6.53 -13.05
CA THR A 139 20.63 5.51 -12.57
C THR A 139 19.58 6.12 -11.65
N MET A 140 18.50 5.42 -11.43
CA MET A 140 17.47 5.80 -10.49
C MET A 140 16.92 4.59 -9.74
N ASP A 141 16.63 4.80 -8.46
CA ASP A 141 15.91 3.86 -7.60
C ASP A 141 14.59 4.50 -7.20
N PHE A 142 13.50 3.75 -7.28
CA PHE A 142 12.20 4.26 -6.87
C PHE A 142 11.34 3.19 -6.19
N ASP A 143 10.56 3.65 -5.22
CA ASP A 143 9.57 2.87 -4.51
C ASP A 143 8.19 3.16 -5.12
N VAL A 144 7.45 2.10 -5.42
CA VAL A 144 6.10 2.19 -5.97
C VAL A 144 5.11 2.05 -4.83
N GLN A 145 4.19 3.02 -4.75
CA GLN A 145 3.07 2.90 -3.84
C GLN A 145 2.24 1.68 -4.23
N GLN A 146 1.74 1.03 -3.22
CA GLN A 146 0.95 -0.20 -3.29
C GLN A 146 0.21 -0.42 -4.61
N LEU A 147 0.51 -1.54 -5.23
CA LEU A 147 -0.20 -2.01 -6.39
C LEU A 147 -1.60 -2.48 -5.98
N GLY A 148 -2.62 -1.75 -6.41
CA GLY A 148 -4.01 -2.13 -6.18
C GLY A 148 -4.39 -3.31 -7.10
N VAL A 149 -3.93 -4.49 -6.75
CA VAL A 149 -4.43 -5.74 -7.35
C VAL A 149 -5.44 -6.32 -6.37
N GLU A 150 -6.69 -6.41 -6.78
CA GLU A 150 -7.70 -7.18 -6.07
C GLU A 150 -7.34 -8.66 -6.18
N ASP A 151 -7.40 -9.39 -5.07
CA ASP A 151 -7.19 -10.85 -5.02
C ASP A 151 -8.41 -11.60 -5.55
#